data_6fe43df8aa37a88f41a80fe9e73676f4
#
_entry.id   6fe43df8aa37a88f41a80fe9e73676f4
#
_cell.length_a   1.000
_cell.length_b   1.000
_cell.length_c   1.000
_cell.angle_alpha   90.00
_cell.angle_beta   90.00
_cell.angle_gamma   90.00
#
_symmetry.space_group_name_H-M   'P 1'
#
loop_
_entity.id
_entity.type
_entity.pdbx_description
1 polymer ?
#
loop_
_entity_poly.entity_id
_entity_poly.type
_entity_poly.pdbx_seq_one_letter_code
_entity_poly.pdbx_strand_id
1 'polypeptide(L)'
;GEIDYDAAVAETRARNMAILTTYDRAGLYVPGTSTADLPGETRALPAIWEDMAGVQEDGKAFVAAVEELQAAAGDGRAALGAAVQKVGGTCKSCHDDYRAKDF
;
A
#
# COMPACT_ATOMS: atom_id res chain seq x y z
N GLY A 1 5.23 20.65 -7.13
CA GLY A 1 4.93 20.93 -5.98
C GLY A 1 4.62 22.35 -5.52
N GLU A 2 3.42 22.50 -5.08
CA GLU A 2 2.95 23.77 -4.54
C GLU A 2 3.25 23.91 -3.05
N ILE A 3 3.68 22.81 -2.41
CA ILE A 3 4.06 22.80 -1.02
C ILE A 3 5.57 22.66 -0.93
N ASP A 4 6.20 23.54 -0.15
CA ASP A 4 7.63 23.46 0.07
C ASP A 4 8.01 22.17 0.79
N TYR A 5 9.16 21.60 0.42
CA TYR A 5 9.69 20.45 1.10
C TYR A 5 10.16 20.84 2.52
N ASP A 6 9.72 20.04 3.48
CA ASP A 6 10.13 20.15 4.89
C ASP A 6 10.52 18.76 5.37
N ALA A 7 11.81 18.59 5.70
CA ALA A 7 12.36 17.29 6.09
C ALA A 7 11.66 16.71 7.33
N ALA A 8 11.43 17.53 8.35
CA ALA A 8 10.83 17.08 9.60
C ALA A 8 9.39 16.61 9.40
N VAL A 9 8.63 17.31 8.57
CA VAL A 9 7.26 16.91 8.20
C VAL A 9 7.28 15.63 7.40
N ALA A 10 8.16 15.53 6.39
CA ALA A 10 8.28 14.32 5.57
C ALA A 10 8.65 13.09 6.40
N GLU A 11 9.63 13.22 7.29
CA GLU A 11 10.04 12.15 8.21
C GLU A 11 8.90 11.70 9.12
N THR A 12 8.14 12.65 9.67
CA THR A 12 6.99 12.35 10.53
C THR A 12 5.92 11.58 9.78
N ARG A 13 5.58 12.00 8.56
CA ARG A 13 4.56 11.34 7.72
C ARG A 13 5.02 9.93 7.34
N ALA A 14 6.27 9.77 6.94
CA ALA A 14 6.83 8.46 6.60
C ALA A 14 6.85 7.50 7.80
N ARG A 15 7.22 8.00 8.97
CA ARG A 15 7.18 7.22 10.21
C ARG A 15 5.76 6.77 10.55
N ASN A 16 4.77 7.64 10.41
CA ASN A 16 3.37 7.29 10.64
C ASN A 16 2.91 6.18 9.69
N MET A 17 3.29 6.26 8.42
CA MET A 17 2.98 5.22 7.45
C MET A 17 3.66 3.89 7.84
N ALA A 18 4.92 3.92 8.26
CA ALA A 18 5.63 2.72 8.73
C ALA A 18 4.94 2.07 9.94
N ILE A 19 4.45 2.86 10.88
CA ILE A 19 3.70 2.36 12.04
C ILE A 19 2.44 1.64 11.58
N LEU A 20 1.73 2.18 10.58
CA LEU A 20 0.52 1.56 10.04
C LEU A 20 0.79 0.22 9.32
N THR A 21 2.04 -0.11 9.00
CA THR A 21 2.38 -1.42 8.42
C THR A 21 2.59 -2.51 9.47
N THR A 22 2.56 -2.20 10.74
CA THR A 22 2.91 -3.14 11.83
C THR A 22 1.75 -3.99 12.33
N TYR A 23 0.50 -3.66 11.99
CA TYR A 23 -0.65 -4.46 12.39
C TYR A 23 -0.80 -5.69 11.49
N ASP A 24 -1.47 -6.74 12.01
CA ASP A 24 -1.79 -7.94 11.25
C ASP A 24 -2.92 -7.63 10.25
N ARG A 25 -2.59 -7.63 8.96
CA ARG A 25 -3.53 -7.36 7.89
C ARG A 25 -4.30 -8.59 7.41
N ALA A 26 -3.90 -9.79 7.81
CA ALA A 26 -4.57 -11.01 7.36
C ALA A 26 -6.05 -11.03 7.74
N GLY A 27 -6.40 -10.47 8.89
CA GLY A 27 -7.77 -10.37 9.35
C GLY A 27 -8.67 -9.43 8.54
N LEU A 28 -8.11 -8.63 7.63
CA LEU A 28 -8.88 -7.74 6.75
C LEU A 28 -9.49 -8.47 5.55
N TYR A 29 -8.99 -9.66 5.23
CA TYR A 29 -9.47 -10.47 4.09
C TYR A 29 -10.47 -11.52 4.58
N VAL A 30 -11.65 -11.06 4.97
CA VAL A 30 -12.71 -11.92 5.54
C VAL A 30 -13.32 -12.79 4.42
N PRO A 31 -13.34 -14.12 4.57
CA PRO A 31 -14.02 -14.99 3.62
C PRO A 31 -15.50 -14.60 3.45
N GLY A 32 -16.03 -14.71 2.23
CA GLY A 32 -17.41 -14.33 1.93
C GLY A 32 -17.64 -12.84 1.64
N THR A 33 -16.56 -12.08 1.38
CA THR A 33 -16.65 -10.63 1.10
C THR A 33 -16.12 -10.23 -0.28
N SER A 34 -15.97 -11.19 -1.20
CA SER A 34 -15.55 -10.89 -2.56
C SER A 34 -16.65 -10.24 -3.40
N THR A 35 -16.28 -9.76 -4.58
CA THR A 35 -17.23 -9.24 -5.57
C THR A 35 -18.28 -10.28 -5.99
N ALA A 36 -17.96 -11.57 -5.89
CA ALA A 36 -18.90 -12.65 -6.15
C ALA A 36 -19.92 -12.81 -5.00
N ASP A 37 -19.49 -12.56 -3.76
CA ASP A 37 -20.34 -12.70 -2.57
C ASP A 37 -21.20 -11.46 -2.32
N LEU A 38 -20.62 -10.27 -2.49
CA LEU A 38 -21.25 -8.97 -2.20
C LEU A 38 -21.15 -8.04 -3.42
N PRO A 39 -21.85 -8.39 -4.51
CA PRO A 39 -21.78 -7.58 -5.74
C PRO A 39 -22.26 -6.14 -5.51
N GLY A 40 -21.49 -5.17 -5.99
CA GLY A 40 -21.80 -3.75 -5.82
C GLY A 40 -21.43 -3.15 -4.47
N GLU A 41 -21.02 -3.97 -3.50
CA GLU A 41 -20.69 -3.51 -2.15
C GLU A 41 -19.19 -3.59 -1.85
N THR A 42 -18.45 -4.40 -2.60
CA THR A 42 -17.00 -4.57 -2.42
C THR A 42 -16.28 -4.54 -3.76
N ARG A 43 -14.99 -4.24 -3.73
CA ARG A 43 -14.11 -4.34 -4.91
C ARG A 43 -13.06 -5.45 -4.75
N ALA A 44 -13.15 -6.23 -3.68
CA ALA A 44 -12.24 -7.33 -3.42
C ALA A 44 -12.52 -8.49 -4.39
N LEU A 45 -11.56 -8.78 -5.29
CA LEU A 45 -11.72 -9.87 -6.26
C LEU A 45 -11.55 -11.22 -5.58
N PRO A 46 -12.26 -12.28 -6.06
CA PRO A 46 -12.08 -13.64 -5.57
C PRO A 46 -10.63 -14.13 -5.59
N ALA A 47 -9.82 -13.61 -6.51
CA ALA A 47 -8.40 -13.92 -6.64
C ALA A 47 -7.61 -13.71 -5.34
N ILE A 48 -8.05 -12.83 -4.44
CA ILE A 48 -7.41 -12.63 -3.12
C ILE A 48 -7.32 -13.96 -2.37
N TRP A 49 -8.44 -14.70 -2.31
CA TRP A 49 -8.54 -15.95 -1.56
C TRP A 49 -7.98 -17.14 -2.32
N GLU A 50 -7.92 -17.05 -3.65
CA GLU A 50 -7.35 -18.08 -4.52
C GLU A 50 -5.82 -18.00 -4.56
N ASP A 51 -5.24 -16.81 -4.35
CA ASP A 51 -3.80 -16.54 -4.42
C ASP A 51 -3.33 -15.71 -3.22
N MET A 52 -3.60 -16.18 -2.03
CA MET A 52 -3.19 -15.46 -0.81
C MET A 52 -1.66 -15.30 -0.73
N ALA A 53 -0.89 -16.23 -1.28
CA ALA A 53 0.56 -16.13 -1.35
C ALA A 53 1.00 -14.89 -2.17
N GLY A 54 0.35 -14.63 -3.30
CA GLY A 54 0.59 -13.43 -4.12
C GLY A 54 0.22 -12.14 -3.38
N VAL A 55 -0.91 -12.14 -2.68
CA VAL A 55 -1.33 -11.01 -1.85
C VAL A 55 -0.29 -10.70 -0.77
N GLN A 56 0.24 -11.74 -0.13
CA GLN A 56 1.28 -11.60 0.90
C GLN A 56 2.60 -11.07 0.31
N GLU A 57 3.00 -11.52 -0.87
CA GLU A 57 4.19 -11.00 -1.55
C GLU A 57 4.05 -9.52 -1.89
N ASP A 58 2.89 -9.10 -2.40
CA ASP A 58 2.60 -7.68 -2.65
C ASP A 58 2.62 -6.87 -1.35
N GLY A 59 2.10 -7.43 -0.27
CA GLY A 59 2.15 -6.82 1.05
C GLY A 59 3.58 -6.61 1.55
N LYS A 60 4.46 -7.59 1.36
CA LYS A 60 5.88 -7.48 1.72
C LYS A 60 6.58 -6.41 0.88
N ALA A 61 6.28 -6.34 -0.41
CA ALA A 61 6.83 -5.31 -1.30
C ALA A 61 6.40 -3.91 -0.85
N PHE A 62 5.15 -3.75 -0.45
CA PHE A 62 4.65 -2.49 0.11
C PHE A 62 5.40 -2.10 1.39
N VAL A 63 5.55 -3.01 2.35
CA VAL A 63 6.28 -2.75 3.59
C VAL A 63 7.73 -2.35 3.30
N ALA A 64 8.42 -3.07 2.41
CA ALA A 64 9.80 -2.74 2.01
C ALA A 64 9.89 -1.33 1.40
N ALA A 65 8.94 -0.95 0.54
CA ALA A 65 8.90 0.38 -0.06
C ALA A 65 8.65 1.48 0.99
N VAL A 66 7.81 1.21 1.98
CA VAL A 66 7.57 2.14 3.10
C VAL A 66 8.81 2.31 3.97
N GLU A 67 9.57 1.24 4.22
CA GLU A 67 10.85 1.31 4.93
C GLU A 67 11.86 2.19 4.18
N GLU A 68 11.95 2.04 2.86
CA GLU A 68 12.78 2.90 2.02
C GLU A 68 12.32 4.36 2.05
N LEU A 69 11.01 4.59 2.04
CA LEU A 69 10.43 5.93 2.18
C LEU A 69 10.84 6.56 3.50
N GLN A 70 10.76 5.81 4.59
CA GLN A 70 11.14 6.29 5.91
C GLN A 70 12.62 6.68 5.95
N ALA A 71 13.49 5.87 5.34
CA ALA A 71 14.93 6.15 5.27
C ALA A 71 15.25 7.37 4.40
N ALA A 72 14.50 7.63 3.33
CA ALA A 72 14.77 8.68 2.35
C ALA A 72 14.04 10.01 2.63
N ALA A 73 13.04 10.02 3.50
CA ALA A 73 12.13 11.15 3.66
C ALA A 73 12.82 12.46 4.04
N GLY A 74 13.89 12.39 4.83
CA GLY A 74 14.68 13.55 5.25
C GLY A 74 15.80 13.96 4.30
N ASP A 75 15.99 13.26 3.18
CA ASP A 75 17.14 13.41 2.28
C ASP A 75 16.89 14.37 1.10
N GLY A 76 15.82 15.14 1.14
CA GLY A 76 15.50 16.11 0.11
C GLY A 76 14.29 15.73 -0.73
N ARG A 77 13.76 16.72 -1.46
CA ARG A 77 12.55 16.56 -2.29
C ARG A 77 12.69 15.46 -3.33
N ALA A 78 13.83 15.34 -3.99
CA ALA A 78 14.03 14.34 -5.04
C ALA A 78 14.02 12.91 -4.48
N ALA A 79 14.73 12.69 -3.37
CA ALA A 79 14.76 11.38 -2.70
C ALA A 79 13.37 11.00 -2.17
N LEU A 80 12.67 11.94 -1.55
CA LEU A 80 11.29 11.74 -1.11
C LEU A 80 10.37 11.37 -2.29
N GLY A 81 10.44 12.12 -3.38
CA GLY A 81 9.60 11.89 -4.57
C GLY A 81 9.81 10.50 -5.18
N ALA A 82 11.05 10.08 -5.32
CA ALA A 82 11.39 8.76 -5.84
C ALA A 82 10.84 7.63 -4.93
N ALA A 83 10.98 7.78 -3.62
CA ALA A 83 10.48 6.80 -2.65
C ALA A 83 8.94 6.74 -2.64
N VAL A 84 8.26 7.89 -2.74
CA VAL A 84 6.79 7.96 -2.84
C VAL A 84 6.30 7.25 -4.10
N GLN A 85 6.96 7.46 -5.24
CA GLN A 85 6.60 6.76 -6.48
C GLN A 85 6.73 5.24 -6.34
N LYS A 86 7.76 4.78 -5.65
CA LYS A 86 7.96 3.35 -5.41
C LYS A 86 6.85 2.76 -4.55
N VAL A 87 6.45 3.45 -3.47
CA VAL A 87 5.31 3.04 -2.65
C VAL A 87 4.03 2.97 -3.51
N GLY A 88 3.77 4.00 -4.30
CA GLY A 88 2.62 4.03 -5.22
C GLY A 88 2.61 2.86 -6.21
N GLY A 89 3.78 2.47 -6.71
CA GLY A 89 3.92 1.29 -7.57
C GLY A 89 3.49 0.00 -6.89
N THR A 90 3.80 -0.18 -5.62
CA THR A 90 3.37 -1.37 -4.86
C THR A 90 1.85 -1.38 -4.63
N CYS A 91 1.25 -0.22 -4.38
CA CYS A 91 -0.20 -0.11 -4.27
C CYS A 91 -0.88 -0.52 -5.59
N LYS A 92 -0.36 -0.02 -6.70
CA LYS A 92 -0.89 -0.33 -8.03
C LYS A 92 -0.77 -1.81 -8.37
N SER A 93 0.38 -2.41 -8.11
CA SER A 93 0.63 -3.83 -8.40
C SER A 93 -0.42 -4.73 -7.75
N CYS A 94 -0.65 -4.58 -6.46
CA CYS A 94 -1.64 -5.35 -5.73
C CYS A 94 -3.07 -5.06 -6.22
N HIS A 95 -3.40 -3.78 -6.41
CA HIS A 95 -4.74 -3.38 -6.84
C HIS A 95 -5.07 -3.84 -8.26
N ASP A 96 -4.09 -3.92 -9.16
CA ASP A 96 -4.32 -4.40 -10.53
C ASP A 96 -4.76 -5.87 -10.53
N ASP A 97 -4.24 -6.68 -9.63
CA ASP A 97 -4.51 -8.12 -9.60
C ASP A 97 -5.70 -8.50 -8.70
N TYR A 98 -5.95 -7.74 -7.65
CA TYR A 98 -6.85 -8.17 -6.56
C TYR A 98 -8.01 -7.22 -6.28
N ARG A 99 -8.08 -6.10 -6.96
CA ARG A 99 -9.13 -5.10 -6.77
C ARG A 99 -9.86 -4.81 -8.08
N ALA A 100 -11.18 -4.89 -8.06
CA ALA A 100 -11.99 -4.49 -9.22
C ALA A 100 -11.88 -2.99 -9.47
N LYS A 101 -11.93 -2.58 -10.73
CA LYS A 101 -11.88 -1.15 -11.11
C LYS A 101 -13.14 -0.40 -10.69
N ASP A 102 -14.28 -1.07 -10.80
CA ASP A 102 -15.59 -0.51 -10.50
C ASP A 102 -16.34 -1.40 -9.50
N PHE A 103 -17.37 -0.84 -8.91
CA PHE A 103 -18.26 -1.60 -8.05
C PHE A 103 -19.23 -2.46 -8.85
#